data_82ee785b7505913ddf457f9362ed9724
#
_entry.id   82ee785b7505913ddf457f9362ed9724
#
_cell.length_a   1.000
_cell.length_b   1.000
_cell.length_c   1.000
_cell.angle_alpha   90.00
_cell.angle_beta   90.00
_cell.angle_gamma   90.00
#
_symmetry.space_group_name_H-M   'P 1'
#
loop_
_entity.id
_entity.type
_entity.pdbx_description
1 polymer ?
#
loop_
_entity_poly.entity_id
_entity_poly.type
_entity_poly.pdbx_seq_one_letter_code
_entity_poly.pdbx_strand_id
1 'polypeptide(L)'
;MQIFENSHATAAQVVAPEENDVASKLIIVMVNTDPRNGEELGAPFFQATVAAAMDYEVDVICTATAGQLMKKGVAEKLVVKPGSPKTVYDFIKDAHEAGAKFYCCSPNLDLFDMTADDLIPECEGIVGGAKVIEEIMENDDAKVLTY
;
A
#
# COMPACT_ATOMS: atom_id res chain seq x y z
N MET A 1 -1.75 -42.29 4.12
CA MET A 1 -3.20 -42.08 4.05
C MET A 1 -3.77 -41.36 5.27
N GLN A 2 -3.23 -41.52 6.46
CA GLN A 2 -3.69 -40.82 7.67
C GLN A 2 -3.36 -39.31 7.75
N ILE A 3 -2.40 -38.84 6.98
CA ILE A 3 -1.96 -37.44 6.98
C ILE A 3 -3.01 -36.50 6.40
N PHE A 4 -3.84 -36.98 5.47
CA PHE A 4 -4.86 -36.15 4.83
C PHE A 4 -6.14 -35.97 5.67
N GLU A 5 -6.46 -36.91 6.56
CA GLU A 5 -7.61 -36.79 7.46
C GLU A 5 -7.36 -35.74 8.57
N ASN A 6 -6.12 -35.60 9.02
CA ASN A 6 -5.76 -34.61 10.03
C ASN A 6 -5.80 -33.16 9.51
N SER A 7 -5.55 -32.95 8.22
CA SER A 7 -5.61 -31.59 7.65
C SER A 7 -7.05 -31.08 7.52
N HIS A 8 -8.02 -31.97 7.29
CA HIS A 8 -9.44 -31.61 7.22
C HIS A 8 -10.01 -31.24 8.58
N ALA A 9 -9.63 -31.97 9.63
CA ALA A 9 -10.06 -31.68 10.99
C ALA A 9 -9.52 -30.32 11.48
N THR A 10 -8.29 -29.94 11.11
CA THR A 10 -7.69 -28.66 11.47
C THR A 10 -8.36 -27.48 10.76
N ALA A 11 -8.71 -27.62 9.48
CA ALA A 11 -9.40 -26.58 8.72
C ALA A 11 -10.83 -26.31 9.23
N ALA A 12 -11.55 -27.34 9.68
CA ALA A 12 -12.90 -27.23 10.20
C ALA A 12 -12.99 -26.56 11.60
N GLN A 13 -11.85 -26.42 12.29
CA GLN A 13 -11.77 -25.84 13.62
C GLN A 13 -11.28 -24.40 13.65
N VAL A 14 -11.06 -23.76 12.48
CA VAL A 14 -10.71 -22.35 12.41
C VAL A 14 -11.92 -21.54 12.84
N VAL A 15 -11.90 -21.10 14.08
CA VAL A 15 -12.90 -20.18 14.63
C VAL A 15 -12.59 -18.79 14.10
N ALA A 16 -13.61 -18.06 13.64
CA ALA A 16 -13.45 -16.66 13.28
C ALA A 16 -12.88 -15.88 14.50
N PRO A 17 -11.90 -14.99 14.28
CA PRO A 17 -11.33 -14.20 15.38
C PRO A 17 -12.43 -13.41 16.10
N GLU A 18 -12.32 -13.30 17.42
CA GLU A 18 -13.20 -12.45 18.19
C GLU A 18 -13.06 -10.98 17.73
N GLU A 19 -14.09 -10.14 17.90
CA GLU A 19 -14.11 -8.75 17.46
C GLU A 19 -12.86 -7.96 17.89
N ASN A 20 -12.26 -8.28 19.03
CA ASN A 20 -11.06 -7.64 19.57
C ASN A 20 -9.75 -8.07 18.86
N ASP A 21 -9.78 -9.15 18.09
CA ASP A 21 -8.63 -9.71 17.38
C ASP A 21 -8.62 -9.33 15.88
N VAL A 22 -9.60 -8.58 15.40
CA VAL A 22 -9.68 -8.14 14.00
C VAL A 22 -8.77 -6.94 13.81
N ALA A 23 -7.82 -7.06 12.89
CA ALA A 23 -7.01 -5.92 12.48
C ALA A 23 -7.91 -4.81 11.93
N SER A 24 -7.67 -3.57 12.38
CA SER A 24 -8.42 -2.39 11.93
C SER A 24 -7.63 -1.56 10.93
N LYS A 25 -6.33 -1.79 10.82
CA LYS A 25 -5.40 -1.01 10.00
C LYS A 25 -4.54 -1.90 9.10
N LEU A 26 -4.41 -1.48 7.84
CA LEU A 26 -3.47 -2.04 6.88
C LEU A 26 -2.41 -0.98 6.55
N ILE A 27 -1.14 -1.34 6.69
CA ILE A 27 -0.01 -0.54 6.27
C ILE A 27 0.62 -1.21 5.06
N ILE A 28 0.66 -0.54 3.93
CA ILE A 28 1.33 -1.02 2.72
C ILE A 28 2.62 -0.22 2.56
N VAL A 29 3.75 -0.92 2.60
CA VAL A 29 5.07 -0.32 2.38
C VAL A 29 5.57 -0.71 1.00
N MET A 30 5.65 0.27 0.10
CA MET A 30 6.13 0.08 -1.26
C MET A 30 7.61 0.46 -1.32
N VAL A 31 8.48 -0.54 -1.38
CA VAL A 31 9.95 -0.37 -1.37
C VAL A 31 10.54 -0.74 -2.74
N ASN A 32 10.18 -1.92 -3.23
CA ASN A 32 10.75 -2.51 -4.44
C ASN A 32 9.89 -2.32 -5.69
N THR A 33 8.78 -1.61 -5.58
CA THR A 33 7.89 -1.36 -6.70
C THR A 33 8.51 -0.31 -7.62
N ASP A 34 9.12 -0.76 -8.69
CA ASP A 34 9.83 0.09 -9.64
C ASP A 34 8.84 0.71 -10.65
N PRO A 35 8.78 2.04 -10.78
CA PRO A 35 7.94 2.70 -11.76
C PRO A 35 8.19 2.28 -13.22
N ARG A 36 9.36 1.71 -13.52
CA ARG A 36 9.68 1.18 -14.84
C ARG A 36 9.02 -0.16 -15.14
N ASN A 37 8.51 -0.83 -14.12
CA ASN A 37 7.84 -2.13 -14.24
C ASN A 37 6.34 -1.96 -13.97
N GLY A 38 5.60 -1.55 -15.00
CA GLY A 38 4.19 -1.23 -14.90
C GLY A 38 3.31 -2.38 -14.37
N GLU A 39 3.68 -3.61 -14.67
CA GLU A 39 2.91 -4.80 -14.27
C GLU A 39 2.86 -4.96 -12.74
N GLU A 40 3.90 -4.54 -12.03
CA GLU A 40 3.95 -4.61 -10.56
C GLU A 40 3.16 -3.50 -9.86
N LEU A 41 2.78 -2.45 -10.58
CA LEU A 41 2.15 -1.28 -10.01
C LEU A 41 0.66 -1.44 -9.72
N GLY A 42 0.00 -2.43 -10.32
CA GLY A 42 -1.44 -2.62 -10.16
C GLY A 42 -1.83 -3.18 -8.79
N ALA A 43 -1.15 -4.22 -8.34
CA ALA A 43 -1.53 -5.00 -7.17
C ALA A 43 -1.56 -4.19 -5.86
N PRO A 44 -0.54 -3.39 -5.50
CA PRO A 44 -0.56 -2.65 -4.23
C PRO A 44 -1.72 -1.66 -4.13
N PHE A 45 -2.00 -0.93 -5.20
CA PHE A 45 -3.09 0.05 -5.22
C PHE A 45 -4.46 -0.62 -5.24
N PHE A 46 -4.60 -1.73 -5.94
CA PHE A 46 -5.83 -2.52 -5.92
C PHE A 46 -6.12 -3.04 -4.51
N GLN A 47 -5.13 -3.57 -3.81
CA GLN A 47 -5.29 -4.05 -2.44
C GLN A 47 -5.60 -2.92 -1.47
N ALA A 48 -4.98 -1.74 -1.64
CA ALA A 48 -5.30 -0.56 -0.86
C ALA A 48 -6.77 -0.14 -1.06
N THR A 49 -7.24 -0.13 -2.30
CA THR A 49 -8.62 0.20 -2.64
C THR A 49 -9.61 -0.78 -1.99
N VAL A 50 -9.34 -2.08 -2.12
CA VAL A 50 -10.21 -3.13 -1.55
C VAL A 50 -10.27 -3.03 -0.04
N ALA A 51 -9.12 -2.88 0.64
CA ALA A 51 -9.07 -2.77 2.08
C ALA A 51 -9.82 -1.52 2.59
N ALA A 52 -9.63 -0.38 1.94
CA ALA A 52 -10.33 0.85 2.28
C ALA A 52 -11.84 0.73 2.05
N ALA A 53 -12.26 0.09 0.96
CA ALA A 53 -13.67 -0.18 0.68
C ALA A 53 -14.32 -1.14 1.69
N MET A 54 -13.52 -1.94 2.40
CA MET A 54 -13.95 -2.80 3.49
C MET A 54 -13.92 -2.11 4.86
N ASP A 55 -13.80 -0.78 4.87
CA ASP A 55 -13.75 0.05 6.08
C ASP A 55 -12.51 -0.14 6.97
N TYR A 56 -11.44 -0.74 6.44
CA TYR A 56 -10.16 -0.71 7.12
C TYR A 56 -9.46 0.64 6.94
N GLU A 57 -8.75 1.08 7.97
CA GLU A 57 -7.82 2.19 7.83
C GLU A 57 -6.63 1.72 6.99
N VAL A 58 -6.27 2.47 5.96
CA VAL A 58 -5.19 2.09 5.03
C VAL A 58 -4.19 3.23 4.87
N ASP A 59 -2.95 2.96 5.22
CA ASP A 59 -1.81 3.84 4.96
C ASP A 59 -0.89 3.19 3.92
N VAL A 60 -0.56 3.92 2.86
CA VAL A 60 0.38 3.50 1.83
C VAL A 60 1.62 4.37 1.91
N ILE A 61 2.73 3.76 2.29
CA ILE A 61 4.03 4.42 2.44
C ILE A 61 4.87 4.15 1.20
N CYS A 62 5.12 5.19 0.41
CA CYS A 62 5.95 5.09 -0.79
C CYS A 62 7.38 5.51 -0.46
N THR A 63 8.31 4.57 -0.55
CA THR A 63 9.73 4.77 -0.25
C THR A 63 10.60 4.19 -1.36
N ALA A 64 11.91 4.45 -1.32
CA ALA A 64 12.85 4.00 -2.34
C ALA A 64 12.35 4.32 -3.76
N THR A 65 12.40 3.40 -4.71
CA THR A 65 11.95 3.64 -6.08
C THR A 65 10.47 3.99 -6.18
N ALA A 66 9.64 3.42 -5.31
CA ALA A 66 8.20 3.69 -5.29
C ALA A 66 7.86 5.14 -4.87
N GLY A 67 8.75 5.82 -4.17
CA GLY A 67 8.55 7.22 -3.79
C GLY A 67 8.37 8.17 -4.96
N GLN A 68 8.90 7.82 -6.13
CA GLN A 68 8.71 8.59 -7.37
C GLN A 68 7.24 8.69 -7.80
N LEU A 69 6.41 7.71 -7.40
CA LEU A 69 4.97 7.70 -7.73
C LEU A 69 4.21 8.86 -7.08
N MET A 70 4.76 9.41 -6.00
CA MET A 70 4.17 10.56 -5.31
C MET A 70 4.52 11.89 -5.98
N LYS A 71 5.45 11.91 -6.94
CA LYS A 71 5.78 13.11 -7.70
C LYS A 71 4.76 13.35 -8.81
N LYS A 72 4.26 14.57 -8.93
CA LYS A 72 3.38 15.00 -10.04
C LYS A 72 4.01 14.66 -11.39
N GLY A 73 3.21 14.12 -12.29
CA GLY A 73 3.63 13.81 -13.65
C GLY A 73 4.27 12.42 -13.83
N VAL A 74 4.52 11.68 -12.78
CA VAL A 74 5.12 10.32 -12.88
C VAL A 74 4.05 9.26 -13.10
N ALA A 75 3.14 9.10 -12.16
CA ALA A 75 2.12 8.05 -12.22
C ALA A 75 1.13 8.23 -13.39
N GLU A 76 0.91 9.46 -13.83
CA GLU A 76 0.04 9.78 -14.97
C GLU A 76 0.55 9.22 -16.30
N LYS A 77 1.85 8.93 -16.39
CA LYS A 77 2.51 8.41 -17.61
C LYS A 77 2.68 6.90 -17.60
N LEU A 78 2.32 6.24 -16.51
CA LEU A 78 2.52 4.80 -16.31
C LEU A 78 1.22 4.05 -16.48
N VAL A 79 1.31 2.87 -17.09
CA VAL A 79 0.20 1.93 -17.27
C VAL A 79 0.65 0.55 -16.85
N VAL A 80 -0.26 -0.27 -16.34
CA VAL A 80 0.05 -1.65 -15.91
C VAL A 80 0.33 -2.58 -17.08
N LYS A 81 -0.18 -2.24 -18.26
CA LYS A 81 0.16 -2.93 -19.52
C LYS A 81 -0.03 -1.97 -20.70
N PRO A 82 0.69 -2.18 -21.81
CA PRO A 82 0.50 -1.39 -23.03
C PRO A 82 -0.97 -1.39 -23.49
N GLY A 83 -1.48 -0.21 -23.84
CA GLY A 83 -2.86 -0.06 -24.32
C GLY A 83 -3.92 0.01 -23.22
N SER A 84 -3.54 -0.07 -21.94
CA SER A 84 -4.48 0.14 -20.84
C SER A 84 -5.03 1.57 -20.89
N PRO A 85 -6.36 1.78 -20.82
CA PRO A 85 -6.94 3.12 -20.74
C PRO A 85 -6.75 3.77 -19.38
N LYS A 86 -6.41 2.98 -18.36
CA LYS A 86 -6.24 3.42 -16.97
C LYS A 86 -4.77 3.56 -16.64
N THR A 87 -4.39 4.73 -16.15
CA THR A 87 -3.02 5.01 -15.69
C THR A 87 -2.81 4.53 -14.26
N VAL A 88 -1.57 4.45 -13.84
CA VAL A 88 -1.23 4.18 -12.42
C VAL A 88 -1.78 5.29 -11.51
N TYR A 89 -1.79 6.53 -11.97
CA TYR A 89 -2.42 7.62 -11.24
C TYR A 89 -3.92 7.41 -11.01
N ASP A 90 -4.62 6.83 -11.96
CA ASP A 90 -6.03 6.47 -11.80
C ASP A 90 -6.23 5.44 -10.68
N PHE A 91 -5.33 4.47 -10.55
CA PHE A 91 -5.35 3.52 -9.42
C PHE A 91 -5.09 4.21 -8.08
N ILE A 92 -4.17 5.17 -8.03
CA ILE A 92 -3.91 5.97 -6.83
C ILE A 92 -5.15 6.77 -6.45
N LYS A 93 -5.79 7.42 -7.40
CA LYS A 93 -7.02 8.19 -7.15
C LYS A 93 -8.15 7.30 -6.63
N ASP A 94 -8.34 6.12 -7.21
CA ASP A 94 -9.37 5.19 -6.76
C ASP A 94 -9.13 4.75 -5.30
N ALA A 95 -7.89 4.43 -4.96
CA ALA A 95 -7.54 4.07 -3.59
C ALA A 95 -7.76 5.23 -2.62
N HIS A 96 -7.38 6.44 -3.00
CA HIS A 96 -7.59 7.64 -2.21
C HIS A 96 -9.09 7.94 -2.02
N GLU A 97 -9.89 7.84 -3.06
CA GLU A 97 -11.34 8.03 -2.99
C GLU A 97 -12.01 6.98 -2.09
N ALA A 98 -11.49 5.75 -2.05
CA ALA A 98 -11.96 4.71 -1.14
C ALA A 98 -11.57 4.96 0.32
N GLY A 99 -10.60 5.84 0.58
CA GLY A 99 -10.18 6.22 1.93
C GLY A 99 -8.71 5.92 2.26
N ALA A 100 -7.93 5.34 1.36
CA ALA A 100 -6.51 5.11 1.57
C ALA A 100 -5.73 6.43 1.64
N LYS A 101 -4.77 6.50 2.54
CA LYS A 101 -3.87 7.65 2.72
C LYS A 101 -2.49 7.32 2.20
N PHE A 102 -1.94 8.22 1.40
CA PHE A 102 -0.61 8.07 0.79
C PHE A 102 0.40 8.96 1.47
N TYR A 103 1.60 8.43 1.66
CA TYR A 103 2.73 9.15 2.26
C TYR A 103 4.00 8.92 1.44
N CYS A 104 4.83 9.96 1.36
CA CYS A 104 6.15 9.89 0.76
C CYS A 104 7.22 9.83 1.85
N CYS A 105 8.17 8.91 1.74
CA CYS A 105 9.27 8.82 2.69
C CYS A 105 10.25 9.99 2.51
N SER A 106 10.70 10.60 3.61
CA SER A 106 11.51 11.82 3.55
C SER A 106 12.82 11.70 2.74
N PRO A 107 13.55 10.58 2.75
CA PRO A 107 14.74 10.44 1.91
C PRO A 107 14.48 10.56 0.41
N ASN A 108 13.24 10.34 -0.03
CA ASN A 108 12.88 10.43 -1.45
C ASN A 108 12.99 11.84 -2.01
N LEU A 109 12.88 12.85 -1.17
CA LEU A 109 13.04 14.23 -1.60
C LEU A 109 14.44 14.47 -2.15
N ASP A 110 15.48 14.00 -1.45
CA ASP A 110 16.85 14.12 -1.91
C ASP A 110 17.17 13.13 -3.04
N LEU A 111 16.69 11.88 -2.95
CA LEU A 111 16.96 10.85 -3.96
C LEU A 111 16.45 11.20 -5.35
N PHE A 112 15.35 11.91 -5.43
CA PHE A 112 14.65 12.18 -6.70
C PHE A 112 14.47 13.67 -6.97
N ASP A 113 15.26 14.52 -6.32
CA ASP A 113 15.23 15.97 -6.50
C ASP A 113 13.79 16.54 -6.42
N MET A 114 13.05 16.13 -5.38
CA MET A 114 11.68 16.57 -5.14
C MET A 114 11.60 17.53 -3.96
N THR A 115 10.60 18.39 -4.00
CA THR A 115 10.17 19.20 -2.85
C THR A 115 8.73 18.81 -2.47
N ALA A 116 8.25 19.30 -1.33
CA ALA A 116 6.87 19.05 -0.91
C ALA A 116 5.85 19.56 -1.94
N ASP A 117 6.17 20.62 -2.68
CA ASP A 117 5.29 21.20 -3.71
C ASP A 117 5.18 20.31 -4.96
N ASP A 118 6.12 19.37 -5.14
CA ASP A 118 6.10 18.44 -6.27
C ASP A 118 5.20 17.23 -6.05
N LEU A 119 4.68 17.03 -4.84
CA LEU A 119 3.87 15.88 -4.50
C LEU A 119 2.44 16.00 -5.04
N ILE A 120 1.88 14.85 -5.44
CA ILE A 120 0.49 14.77 -5.88
C ILE A 120 -0.46 15.16 -4.74
N PRO A 121 -1.67 15.70 -5.04
CA PRO A 121 -2.62 16.11 -4.00
C PRO A 121 -3.11 14.96 -3.11
N GLU A 122 -3.08 13.71 -3.60
CA GLU A 122 -3.45 12.51 -2.84
C GLU A 122 -2.41 12.12 -1.79
N CYS A 123 -1.19 12.66 -1.86
CA CYS A 123 -0.17 12.46 -0.84
C CYS A 123 -0.49 13.32 0.38
N GLU A 124 -0.77 12.68 1.52
CA GLU A 124 -1.11 13.36 2.77
C GLU A 124 0.09 14.11 3.36
N GLY A 125 1.30 13.63 3.10
CA GLY A 125 2.49 14.26 3.62
C GLY A 125 3.76 13.43 3.49
N ILE A 126 4.80 13.95 4.12
CA ILE A 126 6.12 13.35 4.16
C ILE A 126 6.30 12.69 5.52
N VAL A 127 6.77 11.44 5.53
CA VAL A 127 7.03 10.69 6.75
C VAL A 127 8.49 10.27 6.84
N GLY A 128 9.07 10.33 8.03
CA GLY A 128 10.39 9.77 8.30
C GLY A 128 10.33 8.28 8.58
N GLY A 129 11.43 7.56 8.33
CA GLY A 129 11.51 6.11 8.58
C GLY A 129 11.25 5.75 10.05
N ALA A 130 11.71 6.57 10.99
CA ALA A 130 11.44 6.35 12.41
C ALA A 130 9.95 6.36 12.73
N LYS A 131 9.18 7.28 12.13
CA LYS A 131 7.73 7.35 12.32
C LYS A 131 7.02 6.13 11.75
N VAL A 132 7.47 5.63 10.62
CA VAL A 132 6.91 4.41 10.00
C VAL A 132 7.14 3.20 10.91
N ILE A 133 8.34 3.04 11.45
CA ILE A 133 8.66 1.93 12.36
C ILE A 133 7.87 2.05 13.66
N GLU A 134 7.78 3.25 14.24
CA GLU A 134 6.97 3.52 15.44
C GLU A 134 5.51 3.10 15.22
N GLU A 135 4.91 3.51 14.11
CA GLU A 135 3.54 3.18 13.75
C GLU A 135 3.32 1.66 13.64
N ILE A 136 4.27 0.95 13.04
CA ILE A 136 4.20 -0.51 12.90
C ILE A 136 4.35 -1.21 14.25
N MET A 137 5.27 -0.75 15.09
CA MET A 137 5.61 -1.42 16.34
C MET A 137 4.63 -1.12 17.48
N GLU A 138 4.03 0.06 17.48
CA GLU A 138 3.12 0.49 18.55
C GLU A 138 1.66 0.20 18.25
N ASN A 139 1.33 -0.17 17.01
CA ASN A 139 -0.04 -0.46 16.62
C ASN A 139 -0.27 -1.96 16.47
N ASP A 140 -0.68 -2.61 17.57
CA ASP A 140 -0.93 -4.06 17.61
C ASP A 140 -2.05 -4.50 16.65
N ASP A 141 -2.96 -3.58 16.27
CA ASP A 141 -4.06 -3.85 15.35
C ASP A 141 -3.66 -3.70 13.88
N ALA A 142 -2.44 -3.30 13.57
CA ALA A 142 -1.98 -3.13 12.21
C ALA A 142 -1.45 -4.43 11.60
N LYS A 143 -1.78 -4.64 10.33
CA LYS A 143 -1.13 -5.62 9.45
C LYS A 143 -0.30 -4.88 8.42
N VAL A 144 0.82 -5.49 8.02
CA VAL A 144 1.77 -4.87 7.09
C VAL A 144 1.95 -5.74 5.86
N LEU A 145 1.83 -5.14 4.69
CA LEU A 145 2.21 -5.72 3.41
C LEU A 145 3.38 -4.91 2.84
N THR A 146 4.36 -5.59 2.27
CA THR A 146 5.53 -4.96 1.65
C THR A 146 5.66 -5.39 0.19
N TYR A 147 5.84 -4.43 -0.68
CA TYR A 147 6.04 -4.62 -2.12
C TYR A 147 7.35 -4.05 -2.60
#